data_8e5d5a4e69a10f18f11f7bc570358a25
#
_entry.id   8e5d5a4e69a10f18f11f7bc570358a25
#
_cell.length_a   1.000
_cell.length_b   1.000
_cell.length_c   1.000
_cell.angle_alpha   90.00
_cell.angle_beta   90.00
_cell.angle_gamma   90.00
#
_symmetry.space_group_name_H-M   'P 1'
#
loop_
_entity.id
_entity.type
_entity.pdbx_description
1 polymer ?
#
loop_
_entity_poly.entity_id
_entity_poly.type
_entity_poly.pdbx_seq_one_letter_code
_entity_poly.pdbx_strand_id
1 'polypeptide(L)'
;MLAMTILHISDTHGLHGRLGAMPPADVLVHSGDFTDNGTEAEVLDFLNWFIALDYPNKIFVVGNHDLCLWDAEGIEDLPANVHFLQDRGVTIDGMKFFGLGYNHPENLIPKSDLDVLVTHEPPLEILDYSSGTHWGNLPLRNSVENANPLLHLFGHAHESYGTTKRDGIIFSNASLLDDYNKLVNSPRLIQVSLDKK
;
A
#
# COMPACT_ATOMS: atom_id res chain seq x y z
N MET A 1 17.25 -18.77 -1.97
CA MET A 1 16.36 -17.78 -1.35
C MET A 1 15.88 -16.85 -2.44
N LEU A 2 14.58 -16.75 -2.66
CA LEU A 2 14.02 -15.73 -3.54
C LEU A 2 13.87 -14.47 -2.69
N ALA A 3 14.70 -13.47 -2.93
CA ALA A 3 14.63 -12.17 -2.27
C ALA A 3 14.00 -11.18 -3.25
N MET A 4 13.04 -10.40 -2.80
CA MET A 4 12.36 -9.36 -3.57
C MET A 4 12.57 -8.01 -2.90
N THR A 5 12.82 -6.99 -3.69
CA THR A 5 12.86 -5.60 -3.24
C THR A 5 11.53 -4.92 -3.55
N ILE A 6 10.92 -4.32 -2.54
CA ILE A 6 9.65 -3.59 -2.66
C ILE A 6 9.92 -2.12 -2.31
N LEU A 7 9.59 -1.22 -3.22
CA LEU A 7 9.53 0.20 -2.94
C LEU A 7 8.11 0.55 -2.53
N HIS A 8 7.94 1.04 -1.32
CA HIS A 8 6.64 1.37 -0.76
C HIS A 8 6.47 2.89 -0.63
N ILE A 9 5.37 3.40 -1.14
CA ILE A 9 4.90 4.79 -1.04
C ILE A 9 3.41 4.81 -0.71
N SER A 10 2.94 5.88 -0.11
CA SER A 10 1.54 6.13 0.24
C SER A 10 1.26 7.61 0.39
N ASP A 11 -0.01 7.99 0.38
CA ASP A 11 -0.47 9.34 0.74
C ASP A 11 0.27 10.43 -0.04
N THR A 12 0.15 10.37 -1.37
CA THR A 12 0.75 11.38 -2.26
C THR A 12 -0.17 12.55 -2.57
N HIS A 13 -1.49 12.42 -2.37
CA HIS A 13 -2.52 13.47 -2.51
C HIS A 13 -2.26 14.40 -3.72
N GLY A 14 -2.07 13.81 -4.91
CA GLY A 14 -1.79 14.54 -6.15
C GLY A 14 -0.37 15.11 -6.27
N LEU A 15 0.49 14.95 -5.26
CA LEU A 15 1.87 15.45 -5.28
C LEU A 15 2.89 14.44 -5.84
N HIS A 16 2.44 13.28 -6.36
CA HIS A 16 3.28 12.23 -6.90
C HIS A 16 4.27 12.71 -7.97
N GLY A 17 3.88 13.66 -8.82
CA GLY A 17 4.76 14.28 -9.82
C GLY A 17 5.93 15.10 -9.23
N ARG A 18 5.92 15.38 -7.92
CA ARG A 18 7.02 16.06 -7.21
C ARG A 18 8.02 15.08 -6.58
N LEU A 19 7.73 13.78 -6.61
CA LEU A 19 8.69 12.77 -6.20
C LEU A 19 9.79 12.71 -7.26
N GLY A 20 11.00 13.07 -6.87
CA GLY A 20 12.18 12.98 -7.75
C GLY A 20 12.50 11.55 -8.18
N ALA A 21 13.73 11.28 -8.57
CA ALA A 21 14.17 9.92 -8.87
C ALA A 21 14.04 9.02 -7.65
N MET A 22 13.26 7.95 -7.78
CA MET A 22 13.07 6.94 -6.74
C MET A 22 14.03 5.75 -6.97
N PRO A 23 14.47 5.06 -5.91
CA PRO A 23 15.37 3.92 -6.04
C PRO A 23 14.73 2.76 -6.85
N PRO A 24 15.52 1.96 -7.58
CA PRO A 24 15.02 0.79 -8.28
C PRO A 24 14.53 -0.27 -7.29
N ALA A 25 13.50 -1.02 -7.69
CA ALA A 25 12.94 -2.15 -6.96
C ALA A 25 12.27 -3.13 -7.93
N ASP A 26 12.01 -4.35 -7.49
CA ASP A 26 11.30 -5.37 -8.26
C ASP A 26 9.80 -5.05 -8.34
N VAL A 27 9.26 -4.46 -7.27
CA VAL A 27 7.86 -4.04 -7.17
C VAL A 27 7.77 -2.64 -6.55
N LEU A 28 7.01 -1.73 -7.21
CA LEU A 28 6.57 -0.47 -6.61
C LEU A 28 5.16 -0.66 -6.06
N VAL A 29 4.92 -0.32 -4.79
CA VAL A 29 3.60 -0.38 -4.16
C VAL A 29 3.18 1.02 -3.71
N HIS A 30 1.96 1.43 -4.10
CA HIS A 30 1.28 2.61 -3.57
C HIS A 30 0.07 2.16 -2.72
N SER A 31 0.10 2.43 -1.43
CA SER A 31 -0.92 1.95 -0.48
C SER A 31 -2.06 2.94 -0.22
N GLY A 32 -2.50 3.66 -1.25
CA GLY A 32 -3.71 4.50 -1.23
C GLY A 32 -3.44 5.99 -1.01
N ASP A 33 -4.51 6.78 -1.14
CA ASP A 33 -4.50 8.25 -1.09
C ASP A 33 -3.53 8.87 -2.10
N PHE A 34 -3.68 8.44 -3.36
CA PHE A 34 -2.95 9.04 -4.47
C PHE A 34 -3.64 10.28 -5.04
N THR A 35 -4.94 10.48 -4.76
CA THR A 35 -5.70 11.69 -5.08
C THR A 35 -5.90 12.56 -3.83
N ASP A 36 -6.28 13.81 -4.00
CA ASP A 36 -6.65 14.73 -2.93
C ASP A 36 -8.18 14.81 -2.76
N ASN A 37 -8.91 14.93 -3.87
CA ASN A 37 -10.36 15.08 -3.89
C ASN A 37 -11.11 13.88 -4.49
N GLY A 38 -10.42 12.85 -4.92
CA GLY A 38 -11.01 11.61 -5.45
C GLY A 38 -11.69 11.78 -6.81
N THR A 39 -11.28 12.75 -7.61
CA THR A 39 -11.87 12.98 -8.93
C THR A 39 -11.26 12.05 -9.99
N GLU A 40 -12.03 11.74 -11.04
CA GLU A 40 -11.53 10.97 -12.19
C GLU A 40 -10.29 11.62 -12.84
N ALA A 41 -10.24 12.95 -12.88
CA ALA A 41 -9.10 13.67 -13.45
C ALA A 41 -7.82 13.44 -12.63
N GLU A 42 -7.91 13.44 -11.29
CA GLU A 42 -6.78 13.13 -10.42
C GLU A 42 -6.33 11.67 -10.54
N VAL A 43 -7.28 10.74 -10.66
CA VAL A 43 -6.98 9.33 -10.91
C VAL A 43 -6.25 9.15 -12.23
N LEU A 44 -6.70 9.80 -13.31
CA LEU A 44 -6.04 9.73 -14.61
C LEU A 44 -4.62 10.35 -14.56
N ASP A 45 -4.43 11.44 -13.84
CA ASP A 45 -3.11 12.06 -13.62
C ASP A 45 -2.17 11.09 -12.90
N PHE A 46 -2.63 10.49 -11.81
CA PHE A 46 -1.88 9.46 -11.08
C PHE A 46 -1.55 8.25 -11.98
N LEU A 47 -2.53 7.69 -12.68
CA LEU A 47 -2.31 6.53 -13.53
C LEU A 47 -1.30 6.81 -14.63
N ASN A 48 -1.38 7.97 -15.30
CA ASN A 48 -0.41 8.37 -16.32
C ASN A 48 1.01 8.43 -15.75
N TRP A 49 1.19 9.02 -14.56
CA TRP A 49 2.47 9.07 -13.89
C TRP A 49 2.94 7.67 -13.46
N PHE A 50 2.08 6.90 -12.79
CA PHE A 50 2.41 5.59 -12.21
C PHE A 50 2.77 4.57 -13.29
N ILE A 51 2.03 4.55 -14.40
CA ILE A 51 2.28 3.67 -15.55
C ILE A 51 3.63 4.00 -16.20
N ALA A 52 3.98 5.29 -16.31
CA ALA A 52 5.22 5.75 -16.94
C ALA A 52 6.49 5.42 -16.14
N LEU A 53 6.36 5.08 -14.85
CA LEU A 53 7.51 4.71 -14.02
C LEU A 53 8.13 3.38 -14.47
N ASP A 54 9.46 3.33 -14.53
CA ASP A 54 10.22 2.14 -14.95
C ASP A 54 10.43 1.16 -13.79
N TYR A 55 9.35 0.44 -13.42
CA TYR A 55 9.40 -0.69 -12.48
C TYR A 55 8.85 -1.95 -13.13
N PRO A 56 9.48 -3.14 -12.88
CA PRO A 56 9.03 -4.42 -13.43
C PRO A 56 7.56 -4.72 -13.10
N ASN A 57 7.15 -4.45 -11.86
CA ASN A 57 5.77 -4.59 -11.41
C ASN A 57 5.36 -3.40 -10.54
N LYS A 58 4.10 -3.03 -10.63
CA LYS A 58 3.51 -1.91 -9.90
C LYS A 58 2.17 -2.33 -9.33
N ILE A 59 1.96 -2.07 -8.04
CA ILE A 59 0.73 -2.40 -7.30
C ILE A 59 0.18 -1.12 -6.68
N PHE A 60 -1.14 -0.94 -6.71
CA PHE A 60 -1.79 0.10 -5.92
C PHE A 60 -3.14 -0.36 -5.38
N VAL A 61 -3.53 0.22 -4.24
CA VAL A 61 -4.83 0.07 -3.59
C VAL A 61 -5.48 1.44 -3.41
N VAL A 62 -6.76 1.45 -3.11
CA VAL A 62 -7.54 2.68 -2.86
C VAL A 62 -7.39 3.12 -1.41
N GLY A 63 -7.26 4.42 -1.18
CA GLY A 63 -7.38 5.06 0.13
C GLY A 63 -8.69 5.84 0.29
N ASN A 64 -8.82 6.54 1.42
CA ASN A 64 -10.06 7.28 1.73
C ASN A 64 -10.25 8.52 0.86
N HIS A 65 -9.22 9.07 0.26
CA HIS A 65 -9.32 10.19 -0.68
C HIS A 65 -9.60 9.76 -2.12
N ASP A 66 -9.46 8.47 -2.47
CA ASP A 66 -9.61 7.97 -3.84
C ASP A 66 -11.09 7.63 -4.17
N LEU A 67 -12.00 8.56 -3.88
CA LEU A 67 -13.46 8.37 -3.82
C LEU A 67 -14.08 7.70 -5.05
N CYS A 68 -13.68 8.09 -6.26
CA CYS A 68 -14.30 7.57 -7.48
C CYS A 68 -13.95 6.09 -7.76
N LEU A 69 -13.01 5.51 -7.00
CA LEU A 69 -12.59 4.12 -7.15
C LEU A 69 -13.06 3.20 -6.01
N TRP A 70 -13.76 3.71 -5.00
CA TRP A 70 -14.15 2.90 -3.82
C TRP A 70 -14.91 1.63 -4.19
N ASP A 71 -15.86 1.72 -5.11
CA ASP A 71 -16.68 0.60 -5.56
C ASP A 71 -16.22 0.02 -6.91
N ALA A 72 -15.01 0.37 -7.38
CA ALA A 72 -14.50 -0.08 -8.66
C ALA A 72 -14.08 -1.55 -8.61
N GLU A 73 -14.74 -2.40 -9.38
CA GLU A 73 -14.34 -3.82 -9.50
C GLU A 73 -13.01 -4.01 -10.26
N GLY A 74 -12.57 -3.01 -11.03
CA GLY A 74 -11.34 -3.04 -11.80
C GLY A 74 -11.15 -1.76 -12.60
N ILE A 75 -9.99 -1.61 -13.20
CA ILE A 75 -9.68 -0.54 -14.15
C ILE A 75 -9.31 -1.19 -15.48
N GLU A 76 -10.00 -0.82 -16.56
CA GLU A 76 -9.74 -1.34 -17.88
C GLU A 76 -8.43 -0.80 -18.46
N ASP A 77 -7.84 -1.52 -19.40
CA ASP A 77 -6.65 -1.15 -20.19
C ASP A 77 -5.37 -0.85 -19.36
N LEU A 78 -5.29 -1.34 -18.11
CA LEU A 78 -4.04 -1.28 -17.37
C LEU A 78 -2.98 -2.18 -18.03
N PRO A 79 -1.71 -1.72 -18.15
CA PRO A 79 -0.61 -2.57 -18.57
C PRO A 79 -0.49 -3.83 -17.71
N ALA A 80 -0.06 -4.95 -18.29
CA ALA A 80 0.00 -6.24 -17.60
C ALA A 80 0.87 -6.25 -16.32
N ASN A 81 1.78 -5.30 -16.19
CA ASN A 81 2.65 -5.14 -15.01
C ASN A 81 2.13 -4.09 -14.00
N VAL A 82 0.90 -3.59 -14.16
CA VAL A 82 0.25 -2.66 -13.25
C VAL A 82 -0.99 -3.31 -12.66
N HIS A 83 -1.01 -3.48 -11.35
CA HIS A 83 -2.04 -4.25 -10.64
C HIS A 83 -2.83 -3.33 -9.70
N PHE A 84 -4.08 -3.10 -10.03
CA PHE A 84 -5.06 -2.51 -9.12
C PHE A 84 -5.62 -3.64 -8.24
N LEU A 85 -5.28 -3.61 -6.95
CA LEU A 85 -5.72 -4.65 -6.01
C LEU A 85 -6.86 -4.12 -5.14
N GLN A 86 -8.08 -4.51 -5.51
CA GLN A 86 -9.29 -4.26 -4.71
C GLN A 86 -9.90 -5.62 -4.40
N ASP A 87 -9.73 -6.09 -3.17
CA ASP A 87 -10.15 -7.41 -2.65
C ASP A 87 -9.66 -8.59 -3.47
N ARG A 88 -8.47 -8.44 -4.03
CA ARG A 88 -7.87 -9.46 -4.89
C ARG A 88 -6.39 -9.60 -4.68
N GLY A 89 -5.86 -10.74 -5.10
CA GLY A 89 -4.43 -11.03 -5.04
C GLY A 89 -3.78 -11.09 -6.41
N VAL A 90 -2.45 -10.96 -6.38
CA VAL A 90 -1.56 -11.25 -7.51
C VAL A 90 -0.34 -12.00 -7.01
N THR A 91 0.19 -12.89 -7.84
CA THR A 91 1.48 -13.56 -7.54
C THR A 91 2.54 -13.02 -8.48
N ILE A 92 3.60 -12.45 -7.92
CA ILE A 92 4.76 -11.90 -8.65
C ILE A 92 5.99 -12.66 -8.20
N ASP A 93 6.64 -13.35 -9.13
CA ASP A 93 7.85 -14.15 -8.87
C ASP A 93 7.74 -15.08 -7.65
N GLY A 94 6.56 -15.69 -7.48
CA GLY A 94 6.25 -16.61 -6.39
C GLY A 94 5.84 -15.96 -5.06
N MET A 95 5.91 -14.63 -4.93
CA MET A 95 5.42 -13.87 -3.77
C MET A 95 3.95 -13.49 -3.97
N LYS A 96 3.12 -13.76 -2.98
CA LYS A 96 1.66 -13.57 -3.02
C LYS A 96 1.26 -12.29 -2.33
N PHE A 97 0.75 -11.36 -3.11
CA PHE A 97 0.21 -10.09 -2.67
C PHE A 97 -1.32 -10.17 -2.60
N PHE A 98 -1.90 -9.48 -1.64
CA PHE A 98 -3.34 -9.22 -1.57
C PHE A 98 -3.57 -7.76 -1.20
N GLY A 99 -4.46 -7.07 -1.92
CA GLY A 99 -4.90 -5.73 -1.61
C GLY A 99 -6.33 -5.75 -1.09
N LEU A 100 -6.58 -5.13 0.08
CA LEU A 100 -7.92 -4.88 0.60
C LEU A 100 -8.34 -3.46 0.19
N GLY A 101 -9.54 -3.33 -0.38
CA GLY A 101 -10.14 -2.04 -0.69
C GLY A 101 -10.42 -1.21 0.57
N TYR A 102 -10.38 0.12 0.44
CA TYR A 102 -10.73 1.00 1.55
C TYR A 102 -12.18 0.78 2.01
N ASN A 103 -12.38 0.69 3.32
CA ASN A 103 -13.69 0.44 3.95
C ASN A 103 -14.36 -0.90 3.54
N HIS A 104 -13.59 -1.83 2.98
CA HIS A 104 -14.07 -3.18 2.68
C HIS A 104 -13.86 -4.13 3.87
N PRO A 105 -14.69 -5.19 4.02
CA PRO A 105 -14.64 -6.02 5.21
C PRO A 105 -13.37 -6.87 5.28
N GLU A 106 -12.68 -6.82 6.41
CA GLU A 106 -11.37 -7.43 6.64
C GLU A 106 -11.41 -8.98 6.59
N ASN A 107 -12.58 -9.59 6.63
CA ASN A 107 -12.75 -11.03 6.46
C ASN A 107 -12.49 -11.51 5.02
N LEU A 108 -12.33 -10.60 4.07
CA LEU A 108 -11.88 -10.89 2.70
C LEU A 108 -10.38 -11.20 2.64
N ILE A 109 -9.59 -10.78 3.64
CA ILE A 109 -8.17 -11.09 3.72
C ILE A 109 -7.98 -12.62 3.81
N PRO A 110 -7.17 -13.23 2.92
CA PRO A 110 -6.88 -14.67 2.98
C PRO A 110 -6.26 -15.06 4.32
N LYS A 111 -6.80 -16.10 4.96
CA LYS A 111 -6.31 -16.58 6.27
C LYS A 111 -5.02 -17.41 6.20
N SER A 112 -4.56 -17.71 5.01
CA SER A 112 -3.33 -18.47 4.75
C SER A 112 -2.85 -18.19 3.33
N ASP A 113 -1.62 -18.55 3.06
CA ASP A 113 -1.05 -18.47 1.71
C ASP A 113 -0.94 -17.02 1.19
N LEU A 114 -0.59 -16.10 2.10
CA LEU A 114 -0.39 -14.69 1.87
C LEU A 114 1.01 -14.27 2.34
N ASP A 115 1.79 -13.61 1.49
CA ASP A 115 3.12 -13.13 1.85
C ASP A 115 3.13 -11.63 2.14
N VAL A 116 2.42 -10.83 1.31
CA VAL A 116 2.35 -9.37 1.44
C VAL A 116 0.91 -8.91 1.41
N LEU A 117 0.47 -8.26 2.48
CA LEU A 117 -0.80 -7.57 2.56
C LEU A 117 -0.60 -6.08 2.25
N VAL A 118 -1.49 -5.51 1.45
CA VAL A 118 -1.55 -4.07 1.17
C VAL A 118 -2.93 -3.57 1.56
N THR A 119 -2.99 -2.60 2.46
CA THR A 119 -4.21 -1.87 2.84
C THR A 119 -3.92 -0.38 2.82
N HIS A 120 -4.93 0.48 2.91
CA HIS A 120 -4.66 1.89 3.17
C HIS A 120 -4.63 2.16 4.67
N GLU A 121 -5.65 1.71 5.41
CA GLU A 121 -5.72 1.87 6.87
C GLU A 121 -4.65 1.05 7.59
N PRO A 122 -4.10 1.58 8.70
CA PRO A 122 -3.21 0.84 9.58
C PRO A 122 -3.99 -0.14 10.50
N PRO A 123 -3.37 -1.24 10.95
CA PRO A 123 -3.91 -2.03 12.05
C PRO A 123 -3.78 -1.27 13.38
N LEU A 124 -4.76 -1.41 14.27
CA LEU A 124 -4.80 -0.70 15.57
C LEU A 124 -3.49 -0.88 16.37
N GLU A 125 -2.96 0.21 16.93
CA GLU A 125 -1.72 0.29 17.72
C GLU A 125 -0.44 -0.11 16.98
N ILE A 126 -0.46 -0.05 15.65
CA ILE A 126 0.73 -0.35 14.83
C ILE A 126 0.92 0.76 13.80
N LEU A 127 1.82 1.70 14.07
CA LEU A 127 2.11 2.86 13.21
C LEU A 127 0.84 3.59 12.74
N ASP A 128 -0.08 3.82 13.68
CA ASP A 128 -1.44 4.31 13.44
C ASP A 128 -1.77 5.60 14.19
N TYR A 129 -0.80 6.17 14.91
CA TYR A 129 -1.00 7.38 15.70
C TYR A 129 -0.74 8.63 14.85
N SER A 130 -1.71 9.52 14.76
CA SER A 130 -1.61 10.81 14.09
C SER A 130 -2.61 11.79 14.70
N SER A 131 -2.28 13.07 14.74
CA SER A 131 -3.15 14.14 15.26
C SER A 131 -3.70 13.85 16.65
N GLY A 132 -2.92 13.21 17.53
CA GLY A 132 -3.29 12.95 18.92
C GLY A 132 -4.19 11.73 19.14
N THR A 133 -4.46 10.91 18.14
CA THR A 133 -5.32 9.72 18.25
C THR A 133 -4.76 8.52 17.46
N HIS A 134 -5.28 7.34 17.79
CA HIS A 134 -5.06 6.12 17.02
C HIS A 134 -6.12 6.01 15.91
N TRP A 135 -5.69 5.90 14.67
CA TRP A 135 -6.54 5.75 13.48
C TRP A 135 -6.67 4.31 13.00
N GLY A 136 -5.99 3.40 13.69
CA GLY A 136 -5.95 1.99 13.31
C GLY A 136 -7.26 1.24 13.55
N ASN A 137 -7.46 0.21 12.75
CA ASN A 137 -8.64 -0.63 12.73
C ASN A 137 -8.38 -1.93 13.49
N LEU A 138 -9.18 -2.24 14.54
CA LEU A 138 -9.04 -3.46 15.34
C LEU A 138 -9.44 -4.73 14.58
N PRO A 139 -10.55 -4.79 13.85
CA PRO A 139 -10.86 -5.92 12.95
C PRO A 139 -9.74 -6.22 11.95
N LEU A 140 -9.14 -5.19 11.36
CA LEU A 140 -7.97 -5.36 10.46
C LEU A 140 -6.79 -5.96 11.21
N ARG A 141 -6.44 -5.45 12.40
CA ARG A 141 -5.37 -6.03 13.21
C ARG A 141 -5.57 -7.53 13.45
N ASN A 142 -6.78 -7.93 13.87
CA ASN A 142 -7.09 -9.34 14.11
C ASN A 142 -6.95 -10.19 12.83
N SER A 143 -7.39 -9.66 11.69
CA SER A 143 -7.27 -10.36 10.40
C SER A 143 -5.82 -10.49 9.94
N VAL A 144 -4.99 -9.47 10.13
CA VAL A 144 -3.55 -9.50 9.84
C VAL A 144 -2.82 -10.51 10.72
N GLU A 145 -3.09 -10.53 12.04
CA GLU A 145 -2.50 -11.48 12.98
C GLU A 145 -2.88 -12.93 12.62
N ASN A 146 -4.13 -13.16 12.20
CA ASN A 146 -4.60 -14.49 11.75
C ASN A 146 -3.98 -14.92 10.41
N ALA A 147 -3.85 -14.00 9.46
CA ALA A 147 -3.26 -14.27 8.14
C ALA A 147 -1.74 -14.47 8.23
N ASN A 148 -1.09 -13.81 9.19
CA ASN A 148 0.34 -13.87 9.46
C ASN A 148 1.22 -13.70 8.21
N PRO A 149 1.06 -12.59 7.44
CA PRO A 149 1.90 -12.30 6.28
C PRO A 149 3.34 -12.00 6.70
N LEU A 150 4.29 -12.04 5.78
CA LEU A 150 5.66 -11.58 6.02
C LEU A 150 5.72 -10.05 6.16
N LEU A 151 4.87 -9.35 5.40
CA LEU A 151 4.88 -7.89 5.28
C LEU A 151 3.45 -7.35 5.16
N HIS A 152 3.16 -6.28 5.91
CA HIS A 152 1.94 -5.48 5.77
C HIS A 152 2.31 -4.03 5.44
N LEU A 153 1.82 -3.54 4.31
CA LEU A 153 2.06 -2.20 3.75
C LEU A 153 0.80 -1.36 3.87
N PHE A 154 0.93 -0.14 4.40
CA PHE A 154 -0.19 0.78 4.59
C PHE A 154 0.28 2.25 4.69
N GLY A 155 -0.66 3.20 4.85
CA GLY A 155 -0.41 4.62 5.01
C GLY A 155 -1.34 5.26 6.01
N HIS A 156 -2.10 6.30 5.58
CA HIS A 156 -3.18 6.97 6.29
C HIS A 156 -2.76 7.78 7.52
N ALA A 157 -2.05 7.20 8.47
CA ALA A 157 -1.57 7.91 9.67
C ALA A 157 -0.23 8.60 9.38
N HIS A 158 -0.29 9.85 8.89
CA HIS A 158 0.87 10.58 8.34
C HIS A 158 2.02 10.72 9.34
N GLU A 159 1.73 11.03 10.62
CA GLU A 159 2.78 11.19 11.65
C GLU A 159 3.43 9.87 12.07
N SER A 160 2.83 8.74 11.68
CA SER A 160 3.33 7.39 12.00
C SER A 160 4.19 6.76 10.90
N TYR A 161 4.69 7.57 9.94
CA TYR A 161 5.64 7.08 8.95
C TYR A 161 6.78 6.28 9.62
N GLY A 162 6.97 5.05 9.18
CA GLY A 162 7.98 4.18 9.80
C GLY A 162 7.86 2.73 9.39
N THR A 163 8.75 1.92 9.96
CA THR A 163 8.73 0.46 9.86
C THR A 163 8.94 -0.14 11.24
N THR A 164 8.15 -1.15 11.59
CA THR A 164 8.30 -1.92 12.82
C THR A 164 8.16 -3.40 12.55
N LYS A 165 8.61 -4.25 13.47
CA LYS A 165 8.42 -5.69 13.40
C LYS A 165 7.73 -6.17 14.66
N ARG A 166 6.62 -6.91 14.53
CA ARG A 166 5.89 -7.51 15.64
C ARG A 166 5.45 -8.93 15.24
N ASP A 167 5.67 -9.89 16.10
CA ASP A 167 5.26 -11.29 15.95
C ASP A 167 5.68 -11.95 14.61
N GLY A 168 6.84 -11.56 14.09
CA GLY A 168 7.38 -12.04 12.82
C GLY A 168 6.97 -11.21 11.60
N ILE A 169 5.90 -10.42 11.68
CA ILE A 169 5.38 -9.58 10.60
C ILE A 169 6.14 -8.25 10.58
N ILE A 170 6.54 -7.81 9.39
CA ILE A 170 7.08 -6.47 9.16
C ILE A 170 5.90 -5.56 8.79
N PHE A 171 5.75 -4.44 9.48
CA PHE A 171 4.74 -3.40 9.20
C PHE A 171 5.43 -2.16 8.66
N SER A 172 4.87 -1.57 7.61
CA SER A 172 5.40 -0.35 7.00
C SER A 172 4.28 0.64 6.74
N ASN A 173 4.35 1.79 7.40
CA ASN A 173 3.61 2.99 7.04
C ASN A 173 4.51 3.86 6.18
N ALA A 174 4.12 4.11 4.93
CA ALA A 174 4.90 4.89 3.95
C ALA A 174 4.22 6.19 3.54
N SER A 175 3.43 6.81 4.42
CA SER A 175 2.84 8.13 4.18
C SER A 175 3.93 9.15 3.88
N LEU A 176 3.93 9.70 2.66
CA LEU A 176 4.98 10.62 2.21
C LEU A 176 4.76 12.05 2.68
N LEU A 177 3.52 12.41 3.02
CA LEU A 177 3.14 13.74 3.49
C LEU A 177 3.06 13.79 5.01
N ASP A 178 3.22 15.00 5.56
CA ASP A 178 2.81 15.34 6.92
C ASP A 178 1.32 15.76 6.96
N ASP A 179 0.78 16.01 8.16
CA ASP A 179 -0.59 16.47 8.37
C ASP A 179 -0.89 17.85 7.76
N TYR A 180 0.10 18.52 7.19
CA TYR A 180 -0.03 19.80 6.46
C TYR A 180 0.11 19.64 4.94
N ASN A 181 0.01 18.41 4.43
CA ASN A 181 0.18 18.06 3.01
C ASN A 181 1.53 18.50 2.43
N LYS A 182 2.59 18.40 3.22
CA LYS A 182 3.96 18.64 2.74
C LYS A 182 4.70 17.33 2.55
N LEU A 183 5.41 17.19 1.44
CA LEU A 183 6.33 16.07 1.23
C LEU A 183 7.51 16.19 2.20
N VAL A 184 7.53 15.36 3.21
CA VAL A 184 8.56 15.35 4.28
C VAL A 184 9.26 14.00 4.39
N ASN A 185 8.65 12.94 3.89
CA ASN A 185 9.17 11.58 3.97
C ASN A 185 9.66 11.08 2.61
N SER A 186 10.46 10.02 2.64
CA SER A 186 11.02 9.39 1.43
C SER A 186 10.40 8.02 1.17
N PRO A 187 10.32 7.55 -0.08
CA PRO A 187 9.93 6.18 -0.39
C PRO A 187 10.71 5.16 0.43
N ARG A 188 10.06 4.08 0.88
CA ARG A 188 10.66 3.04 1.73
C ARG A 188 11.04 1.83 0.91
N LEU A 189 12.34 1.55 0.83
CA LEU A 189 12.84 0.32 0.20
C LEU A 189 12.89 -0.80 1.24
N ILE A 190 12.16 -1.89 0.98
CA ILE A 190 12.01 -3.04 1.88
C ILE A 190 12.49 -4.29 1.13
N GLN A 191 13.34 -5.08 1.77
CA GLN A 191 13.75 -6.37 1.24
C GLN A 191 13.01 -7.49 1.97
N VAL A 192 12.32 -8.35 1.21
CA VAL A 192 11.57 -9.50 1.72
C VAL A 192 12.16 -10.77 1.13
N SER A 193 12.31 -11.80 1.95
CA SER A 193 12.79 -13.11 1.50
C SER A 193 11.73 -14.17 1.80
N LEU A 194 11.39 -15.00 0.81
CA LEU A 194 10.64 -16.20 1.02
C LEU A 194 11.59 -17.26 1.60
N ASP A 195 11.71 -17.30 2.91
CA ASP A 195 12.26 -18.49 3.56
C ASP A 195 11.19 -19.58 3.44
N LYS A 196 11.51 -20.67 2.73
CA LYS A 196 10.61 -21.84 2.73
C LYS A 196 10.45 -22.26 4.18
N LYS A 197 9.23 -22.05 4.71
CA LYS A 197 8.80 -22.63 5.99
C LYS A 197 8.82 -24.15 5.92
#